data_f549a926071e5fc66b16f9e73eebb93c
#
_entry.id   f549a926071e5fc66b16f9e73eebb93c
#
_cell.length_a   1.000
_cell.length_b   1.000
_cell.length_c   1.000
_cell.angle_alpha   90.00
_cell.angle_beta   90.00
_cell.angle_gamma   90.00
#
_symmetry.space_group_name_H-M   'P 1'
#
loop_
_entity.id
_entity.type
_entity.pdbx_description
1 polymer ?
#
loop_
_entity_poly.entity_id
_entity_poly.type
_entity_poly.pdbx_seq_one_letter_code
_entity_poly.pdbx_strand_id
1 'polypeptide(L)'
;IARRQEEGILHDYLENSLLALTDWIANVFRLAKRLEAYEGDAVLQRDLKALPKDIQNAEARLRLENDESVRREIRQVIASKKAQKQNLEQLQDVMEKAEMQLENSLTALGTVYSQFLLLDAKKIDDARARGLAQDIRDEVDALQNVVTTMDEVYGRTI
;
A
#
# COMPACT_ATOMS: atom_id res chain seq x y z
N ILE A 1 -47.40 3.30 -4.93
CA ILE A 1 -46.68 2.58 -3.84
C ILE A 1 -45.34 2.07 -4.37
N ALA A 2 -45.29 1.39 -5.52
CA ALA A 2 -44.02 0.86 -6.10
C ALA A 2 -42.97 1.98 -6.33
N ARG A 3 -43.33 3.08 -6.94
CA ARG A 3 -42.42 4.21 -7.24
C ARG A 3 -41.79 4.85 -6.01
N ARG A 4 -42.50 4.96 -4.88
CA ARG A 4 -41.94 5.45 -3.62
C ARG A 4 -41.01 4.46 -2.95
N GLN A 5 -41.20 3.15 -3.15
CA GLN A 5 -40.30 2.13 -2.67
C GLN A 5 -38.99 2.11 -3.48
N GLU A 6 -39.08 2.26 -4.80
CA GLU A 6 -37.90 2.35 -5.68
C GLU A 6 -37.07 3.60 -5.40
N GLU A 7 -37.71 4.75 -5.17
CA GLU A 7 -37.02 5.99 -4.78
C GLU A 7 -36.32 5.86 -3.42
N GLY A 8 -36.92 5.14 -2.45
CA GLY A 8 -36.34 4.89 -1.14
C GLY A 8 -35.10 3.98 -1.22
N ILE A 9 -35.19 2.89 -1.97
CA ILE A 9 -34.07 1.94 -2.18
C ILE A 9 -32.92 2.64 -2.89
N LEU A 10 -33.18 3.46 -3.89
CA LEU A 10 -32.16 4.21 -4.61
C LEU A 10 -31.46 5.23 -3.70
N HIS A 11 -32.23 5.92 -2.85
CA HIS A 11 -31.69 6.85 -1.88
C HIS A 11 -30.74 6.15 -0.89
N ASP A 12 -31.13 4.99 -0.38
CA ASP A 12 -30.31 4.19 0.53
C ASP A 12 -29.00 3.71 -0.16
N TYR A 13 -29.07 3.32 -1.43
CA TYR A 13 -27.86 2.96 -2.19
C TYR A 13 -26.91 4.13 -2.42
N LEU A 14 -27.44 5.30 -2.72
CA LEU A 14 -26.63 6.51 -2.90
C LEU A 14 -26.00 6.96 -1.57
N GLU A 15 -26.74 6.92 -0.48
CA GLU A 15 -26.23 7.28 0.85
C GLU A 15 -25.13 6.32 1.30
N ASN A 16 -25.34 5.01 1.15
CA ASN A 16 -24.32 4.00 1.44
C ASN A 16 -23.08 4.14 0.53
N SER A 17 -23.25 4.51 -0.73
CA SER A 17 -22.16 4.75 -1.65
C SER A 17 -21.35 5.98 -1.28
N LEU A 18 -21.97 7.03 -0.78
CA LEU A 18 -21.30 8.23 -0.28
C LEU A 18 -20.47 7.94 0.97
N LEU A 19 -21.00 7.13 1.91
CA LEU A 19 -20.25 6.69 3.08
C LEU A 19 -19.03 5.84 2.68
N ALA A 20 -19.20 4.89 1.78
CA ALA A 20 -18.13 4.07 1.27
C ALA A 20 -17.06 4.90 0.51
N LEU A 21 -17.49 5.92 -0.23
CA LEU A 21 -16.57 6.85 -0.90
C LEU A 21 -15.74 7.66 0.10
N THR A 22 -16.34 8.07 1.22
CA THR A 22 -15.63 8.75 2.31
C THR A 22 -14.57 7.85 2.93
N ASP A 23 -14.89 6.58 3.17
CA ASP A 23 -13.92 5.59 3.66
C ASP A 23 -12.79 5.34 2.64
N TRP A 24 -13.12 5.29 1.37
CA TRP A 24 -12.14 5.17 0.29
C TRP A 24 -11.16 6.33 0.29
N ILE A 25 -11.64 7.56 0.30
CA ILE A 25 -10.80 8.76 0.36
C ILE A 25 -9.90 8.74 1.61
N ALA A 26 -10.45 8.35 2.77
CA ALA A 26 -9.68 8.23 4.00
C ALA A 26 -8.55 7.18 3.89
N ASN A 27 -8.81 6.05 3.22
CA ASN A 27 -7.81 5.01 2.98
C ASN A 27 -6.73 5.46 1.98
N VAL A 28 -7.11 6.16 0.92
CA VAL A 28 -6.15 6.79 -0.02
C VAL A 28 -5.21 7.74 0.71
N PHE A 29 -5.75 8.58 1.58
CA PHE A 29 -4.97 9.52 2.37
C PHE A 29 -4.02 8.79 3.34
N ARG A 30 -4.50 7.75 4.03
CA ARG A 30 -3.66 6.92 4.91
C ARG A 30 -2.51 6.27 4.15
N LEU A 31 -2.79 5.71 2.97
CA LEU A 31 -1.77 5.08 2.13
C LEU A 31 -0.71 6.09 1.68
N ALA A 32 -1.13 7.26 1.19
CA ALA A 32 -0.23 8.33 0.80
C ALA A 32 0.66 8.79 1.95
N LYS A 33 0.12 8.94 3.16
CA LYS A 33 0.87 9.28 4.37
C LYS A 33 1.92 8.23 4.75
N ARG A 34 1.59 6.94 4.60
CA ARG A 34 2.53 5.85 4.86
C ARG A 34 3.69 5.85 3.87
N LEU A 35 3.41 6.07 2.59
CA LEU A 35 4.44 6.17 1.56
C LEU A 35 5.34 7.39 1.79
N GLU A 36 4.78 8.53 2.13
CA GLU A 36 5.55 9.74 2.48
C GLU A 36 6.49 9.49 3.67
N ALA A 37 6.00 8.82 4.73
CA ALA A 37 6.81 8.46 5.89
C ALA A 37 7.97 7.52 5.53
N TYR A 38 7.72 6.52 4.68
CA TYR A 38 8.75 5.59 4.17
C TYR A 38 9.82 6.32 3.34
N GLU A 39 9.41 7.17 2.41
CA GLU A 39 10.33 7.94 1.56
C GLU A 39 11.17 8.93 2.38
N GLY A 40 10.58 9.52 3.41
CA GLY A 40 11.23 10.47 4.31
C GLY A 40 12.11 9.84 5.40
N ASP A 41 12.11 8.52 5.55
CA ASP A 41 12.94 7.82 6.54
C ASP A 41 14.40 7.78 6.10
N ALA A 42 15.18 8.74 6.59
CA ALA A 42 16.59 8.91 6.22
C ALA A 42 17.47 7.72 6.63
N VAL A 43 17.17 7.05 7.74
CA VAL A 43 17.91 5.87 8.20
C VAL A 43 17.68 4.70 7.28
N LEU A 44 16.44 4.42 6.97
CA LEU A 44 16.02 3.36 6.05
C LEU A 44 16.62 3.55 4.64
N GLN A 45 16.52 4.76 4.09
CA GLN A 45 17.05 5.09 2.77
C GLN A 45 18.57 4.99 2.71
N ARG A 46 19.26 5.37 3.78
CA ARG A 46 20.71 5.19 3.92
C ARG A 46 21.08 3.70 3.92
N ASP A 47 20.39 2.90 4.73
CA ASP A 47 20.71 1.48 4.90
C ASP A 47 20.45 0.68 3.61
N LEU A 48 19.37 0.98 2.89
CA LEU A 48 19.09 0.40 1.57
C LEU A 48 20.26 0.60 0.58
N LYS A 49 20.90 1.77 0.63
CA LYS A 49 22.03 2.10 -0.25
C LYS A 49 23.37 1.54 0.24
N ALA A 50 23.58 1.51 1.55
CA ALA A 50 24.88 1.15 2.15
C ALA A 50 25.07 -0.36 2.31
N LEU A 51 24.04 -1.12 2.67
CA LEU A 51 24.14 -2.55 2.98
C LEU A 51 24.80 -3.42 1.90
N PRO A 52 24.50 -3.27 0.59
CA PRO A 52 25.14 -4.07 -0.44
C PRO A 52 26.69 -3.91 -0.45
N LYS A 53 27.15 -2.68 -0.29
CA LYS A 53 28.59 -2.37 -0.25
C LYS A 53 29.24 -2.85 1.06
N ASP A 54 28.55 -2.70 2.16
CA ASP A 54 29.02 -3.18 3.46
C ASP A 54 29.18 -4.70 3.49
N ILE A 55 28.26 -5.44 2.87
CA ILE A 55 28.35 -6.89 2.72
C ILE A 55 29.56 -7.26 1.86
N GLN A 56 29.77 -6.61 0.71
CA GLN A 56 30.91 -6.84 -0.15
C GLN A 56 32.24 -6.58 0.57
N ASN A 57 32.33 -5.50 1.35
CA ASN A 57 33.51 -5.17 2.14
C ASN A 57 33.79 -6.21 3.23
N ALA A 58 32.75 -6.70 3.91
CA ALA A 58 32.87 -7.75 4.92
C ALA A 58 33.29 -9.09 4.31
N GLU A 59 32.77 -9.45 3.14
CA GLU A 59 33.17 -10.64 2.39
C GLU A 59 34.63 -10.56 1.89
N ALA A 60 35.09 -9.39 1.45
CA ALA A 60 36.48 -9.17 1.09
C ALA A 60 37.42 -9.31 2.31
N ARG A 61 37.01 -8.75 3.46
CA ARG A 61 37.76 -8.88 4.73
C ARG A 61 37.84 -10.35 5.15
N LEU A 62 36.77 -11.12 5.04
CA LEU A 62 36.73 -12.55 5.36
C LEU A 62 37.75 -13.36 4.55
N ARG A 63 37.94 -13.00 3.26
CA ARG A 63 38.90 -13.66 2.39
C ARG A 63 40.37 -13.43 2.79
N LEU A 64 40.63 -12.27 3.40
CA LEU A 64 41.98 -11.87 3.79
C LEU A 64 42.34 -12.25 5.24
N GLU A 65 41.32 -12.59 6.05
CA GLU A 65 41.51 -12.90 7.47
C GLU A 65 42.02 -14.33 7.66
N ASN A 66 43.05 -14.49 8.49
CA ASN A 66 43.67 -15.80 8.77
C ASN A 66 43.28 -16.36 10.15
N ASP A 67 42.86 -15.51 11.10
CA ASP A 67 42.43 -15.94 12.42
C ASP A 67 41.01 -16.53 12.36
N GLU A 68 40.88 -17.80 12.75
CA GLU A 68 39.59 -18.50 12.66
C GLU A 68 38.53 -17.95 13.65
N SER A 69 38.94 -17.40 14.76
CA SER A 69 38.01 -16.72 15.68
C SER A 69 37.41 -15.47 15.06
N VAL A 70 38.28 -14.63 14.48
CA VAL A 70 37.86 -13.42 13.75
C VAL A 70 37.04 -13.77 12.52
N ARG A 71 37.40 -14.82 11.78
CA ARG A 71 36.61 -15.33 10.64
C ARG A 71 35.19 -15.67 11.03
N ARG A 72 34.99 -16.33 12.18
CA ARG A 72 33.65 -16.68 12.68
C ARG A 72 32.81 -15.43 12.96
N GLU A 73 33.40 -14.43 13.60
CA GLU A 73 32.71 -13.16 13.86
C GLU A 73 32.33 -12.43 12.58
N ILE A 74 33.24 -12.37 11.60
CA ILE A 74 32.95 -11.76 10.28
C ILE A 74 31.81 -12.50 9.57
N ARG A 75 31.79 -13.84 9.59
CA ARG A 75 30.65 -14.62 9.02
C ARG A 75 29.33 -14.29 9.68
N GLN A 76 29.33 -14.12 11.00
CA GLN A 76 28.13 -13.74 11.74
C GLN A 76 27.65 -12.33 11.37
N VAL A 77 28.55 -11.38 11.23
CA VAL A 77 28.25 -10.02 10.76
C VAL A 77 27.67 -10.04 9.35
N ILE A 78 28.27 -10.81 8.44
CA ILE A 78 27.76 -10.98 7.07
C ILE A 78 26.34 -11.56 7.08
N ALA A 79 26.11 -12.61 7.87
CA ALA A 79 24.78 -13.23 7.97
C ALA A 79 23.74 -12.24 8.49
N SER A 80 24.05 -11.45 9.51
CA SER A 80 23.15 -10.42 10.05
C SER A 80 22.86 -9.33 9.02
N LYS A 81 23.88 -8.85 8.32
CA LYS A 81 23.70 -7.82 7.28
C LYS A 81 22.89 -8.34 6.08
N LYS A 82 23.07 -9.59 5.69
CA LYS A 82 22.25 -10.23 4.62
C LYS A 82 20.80 -10.36 5.03
N ALA A 83 20.52 -10.76 6.28
CA ALA A 83 19.16 -10.82 6.81
C ALA A 83 18.51 -9.42 6.85
N GLN A 84 19.23 -8.41 7.30
CA GLN A 84 18.76 -7.02 7.29
C GLN A 84 18.45 -6.55 5.86
N LYS A 85 19.36 -6.79 4.91
CA LYS A 85 19.15 -6.45 3.50
C LYS A 85 17.87 -7.08 2.95
N GLN A 86 17.66 -8.37 3.21
CA GLN A 86 16.47 -9.09 2.76
C GLN A 86 15.18 -8.48 3.34
N ASN A 87 15.17 -8.12 4.62
CA ASN A 87 14.03 -7.48 5.26
C ASN A 87 13.73 -6.11 4.61
N LEU A 88 14.76 -5.31 4.32
CA LEU A 88 14.61 -4.02 3.67
C LEU A 88 14.13 -4.13 2.22
N GLU A 89 14.60 -5.14 1.47
CA GLU A 89 14.12 -5.44 0.12
C GLU A 89 12.64 -5.84 0.13
N GLN A 90 12.21 -6.67 1.08
CA GLN A 90 10.79 -7.00 1.24
C GLN A 90 9.93 -5.77 1.55
N LEU A 91 10.42 -4.88 2.40
CA LEU A 91 9.75 -3.62 2.69
C LEU A 91 9.64 -2.75 1.44
N GLN A 92 10.72 -2.62 0.67
CA GLN A 92 10.73 -1.88 -0.58
C GLN A 92 9.69 -2.44 -1.58
N ASP A 93 9.65 -3.76 -1.76
CA ASP A 93 8.67 -4.42 -2.63
C ASP A 93 7.22 -4.13 -2.22
N VAL A 94 6.94 -4.12 -0.91
CA VAL A 94 5.61 -3.78 -0.37
C VAL A 94 5.27 -2.31 -0.66
N MET A 95 6.23 -1.40 -0.50
CA MET A 95 6.02 0.03 -0.76
C MET A 95 5.82 0.33 -2.24
N GLU A 96 6.56 -0.32 -3.14
CA GLU A 96 6.37 -0.21 -4.60
C GLU A 96 4.97 -0.70 -5.02
N LYS A 97 4.51 -1.81 -4.47
CA LYS A 97 3.13 -2.30 -4.71
C LYS A 97 2.08 -1.34 -4.17
N ALA A 98 2.34 -0.75 -3.00
CA ALA A 98 1.45 0.23 -2.39
C ALA A 98 1.35 1.51 -3.24
N GLU A 99 2.46 1.97 -3.81
CA GLU A 99 2.51 3.12 -4.72
C GLU A 99 1.68 2.85 -5.98
N MET A 100 1.85 1.69 -6.60
CA MET A 100 1.04 1.26 -7.76
C MET A 100 -0.46 1.18 -7.40
N GLN A 101 -0.79 0.68 -6.21
CA GLN A 101 -2.18 0.62 -5.74
C GLN A 101 -2.76 2.02 -5.52
N LEU A 102 -1.97 2.97 -5.03
CA LEU A 102 -2.38 4.37 -4.89
C LEU A 102 -2.70 5.00 -6.25
N GLU A 103 -1.85 4.82 -7.25
CA GLU A 103 -2.10 5.29 -8.62
C GLU A 103 -3.38 4.70 -9.21
N ASN A 104 -3.54 3.38 -9.10
CA ASN A 104 -4.74 2.68 -9.57
C ASN A 104 -6.01 3.20 -8.88
N SER A 105 -5.94 3.42 -7.57
CA SER A 105 -7.05 3.93 -6.78
C SER A 105 -7.43 5.36 -7.14
N LEU A 106 -6.46 6.23 -7.39
CA LEU A 106 -6.71 7.60 -7.86
C LEU A 106 -7.38 7.61 -9.25
N THR A 107 -6.96 6.71 -10.15
CA THR A 107 -7.59 6.54 -11.46
C THR A 107 -9.04 6.05 -11.31
N ALA A 108 -9.28 5.07 -10.45
CA ALA A 108 -10.62 4.55 -10.16
C ALA A 108 -11.53 5.61 -9.54
N LEU A 109 -11.02 6.47 -8.64
CA LEU A 109 -11.77 7.61 -8.11
C LEU A 109 -12.22 8.58 -9.21
N GLY A 110 -11.35 8.88 -10.18
CA GLY A 110 -11.69 9.68 -11.35
C GLY A 110 -12.81 9.06 -12.18
N THR A 111 -12.77 7.74 -12.38
CA THR A 111 -13.82 6.98 -13.08
C THR A 111 -15.15 7.04 -12.32
N VAL A 112 -15.15 6.80 -11.02
CA VAL A 112 -16.34 6.88 -10.17
C VAL A 112 -16.93 8.28 -10.20
N TYR A 113 -16.11 9.31 -10.07
CA TYR A 113 -16.57 10.70 -10.18
C TYR A 113 -17.26 10.99 -11.51
N SER A 114 -16.69 10.54 -12.63
CA SER A 114 -17.28 10.68 -13.96
C SER A 114 -18.63 9.93 -14.07
N GLN A 115 -18.74 8.76 -13.47
CA GLN A 115 -19.97 7.99 -13.41
C GLN A 115 -21.06 8.72 -12.60
N PHE A 116 -20.71 9.33 -11.47
CA PHE A 116 -21.65 10.17 -10.70
C PHE A 116 -22.17 11.35 -11.51
N LEU A 117 -21.33 12.04 -12.25
CA LEU A 117 -21.74 13.15 -13.13
C LEU A 117 -22.72 12.68 -14.23
N LEU A 118 -22.54 11.48 -14.75
CA LEU A 118 -23.42 10.90 -15.75
C LEU A 118 -24.78 10.45 -15.16
N LEU A 119 -24.78 10.02 -13.90
CA LEU A 119 -26.02 9.65 -13.21
C LEU A 119 -26.94 10.86 -12.99
N ASP A 120 -26.39 12.04 -12.72
CA ASP A 120 -27.17 13.28 -12.54
C ASP A 120 -27.83 13.76 -13.86
N ALA A 121 -27.28 13.37 -15.02
CA ALA A 121 -27.77 13.77 -16.33
C ALA A 121 -28.82 12.83 -16.95
N LYS A 122 -29.08 11.63 -16.40
CA LYS A 122 -29.99 10.62 -16.95
C LYS A 122 -30.77 9.93 -15.84
N LYS A 123 -31.99 9.42 -16.16
CA LYS A 123 -32.75 8.56 -15.25
C LYS A 123 -31.86 7.42 -14.74
N ILE A 124 -31.72 7.36 -13.43
CA ILE A 124 -30.86 6.41 -12.72
C ILE A 124 -31.40 4.99 -12.97
N ASP A 125 -30.54 4.12 -13.51
CA ASP A 125 -30.78 2.69 -13.62
C ASP A 125 -30.23 2.00 -12.35
N ASP A 126 -31.08 1.29 -11.63
CA ASP A 126 -30.74 0.55 -10.40
C ASP A 126 -29.52 -0.37 -10.57
N ALA A 127 -29.35 -0.97 -11.73
CA ALA A 127 -28.23 -1.86 -12.03
C ALA A 127 -26.90 -1.10 -12.02
N ARG A 128 -26.87 0.12 -12.56
CA ARG A 128 -25.67 0.99 -12.56
C ARG A 128 -25.33 1.51 -11.16
N ALA A 129 -26.34 1.88 -10.37
CA ALA A 129 -26.11 2.31 -9.00
C ALA A 129 -25.54 1.19 -8.12
N ARG A 130 -26.02 -0.05 -8.27
CA ARG A 130 -25.48 -1.22 -7.57
C ARG A 130 -24.07 -1.56 -8.02
N GLY A 131 -23.78 -1.52 -9.31
CA GLY A 131 -22.44 -1.73 -9.87
C GLY A 131 -21.45 -0.72 -9.29
N LEU A 132 -21.79 0.56 -9.28
CA LEU A 132 -20.97 1.61 -8.71
C LEU A 132 -20.70 1.41 -7.21
N ALA A 133 -21.74 1.06 -6.43
CA ALA A 133 -21.59 0.78 -5.02
C ALA A 133 -20.68 -0.42 -4.74
N GLN A 134 -20.71 -1.44 -5.60
CA GLN A 134 -19.84 -2.61 -5.49
C GLN A 134 -18.38 -2.24 -5.83
N ASP A 135 -18.16 -1.51 -6.92
CA ASP A 135 -16.82 -1.05 -7.33
C ASP A 135 -16.16 -0.21 -6.23
N ILE A 136 -16.90 0.68 -5.56
CA ILE A 136 -16.40 1.47 -4.44
C ILE A 136 -16.01 0.58 -3.26
N ARG A 137 -16.82 -0.41 -2.91
CA ARG A 137 -16.52 -1.34 -1.81
C ARG A 137 -15.28 -2.18 -2.10
N ASP A 138 -15.15 -2.68 -3.31
CA ASP A 138 -13.99 -3.49 -3.73
C ASP A 138 -12.69 -2.68 -3.62
N GLU A 139 -12.72 -1.40 -4.00
CA GLU A 139 -11.57 -0.50 -3.83
C GLU A 139 -11.24 -0.17 -2.37
N VAL A 140 -12.26 0.04 -1.53
CA VAL A 140 -12.08 0.24 -0.07
C VAL A 140 -11.38 -0.98 0.54
N ASP A 141 -11.84 -2.19 0.21
CA ASP A 141 -11.28 -3.44 0.72
C ASP A 141 -9.84 -3.64 0.22
N ALA A 142 -9.56 -3.37 -1.05
CA ALA A 142 -8.23 -3.47 -1.63
C ALA A 142 -7.23 -2.53 -0.94
N LEU A 143 -7.60 -1.27 -0.73
CA LEU A 143 -6.75 -0.29 -0.03
C LEU A 143 -6.55 -0.64 1.44
N GLN A 144 -7.60 -1.10 2.13
CA GLN A 144 -7.50 -1.53 3.52
C GLN A 144 -6.50 -2.67 3.69
N ASN A 145 -6.51 -3.65 2.77
CA ASN A 145 -5.56 -4.76 2.76
C ASN A 145 -4.13 -4.28 2.53
N VAL A 146 -3.91 -3.34 1.63
CA VAL A 146 -2.58 -2.75 1.39
C VAL A 146 -2.06 -2.01 2.61
N VAL A 147 -2.88 -1.16 3.23
CA VAL A 147 -2.50 -0.43 4.45
C VAL A 147 -2.16 -1.39 5.58
N THR A 148 -2.94 -2.45 5.79
CA THR A 148 -2.68 -3.48 6.80
C THR A 148 -1.35 -4.19 6.54
N THR A 149 -1.07 -4.57 5.30
CA THR A 149 0.19 -5.21 4.90
C THR A 149 1.38 -4.29 5.15
N MET A 150 1.27 -3.01 4.80
CA MET A 150 2.32 -2.02 5.07
C MET A 150 2.61 -1.88 6.56
N ASP A 151 1.57 -1.81 7.40
CA ASP A 151 1.71 -1.70 8.85
C ASP A 151 2.37 -2.94 9.45
N GLU A 152 2.05 -4.13 8.96
CA GLU A 152 2.68 -5.38 9.41
C GLU A 152 4.16 -5.46 9.04
N VAL A 153 4.53 -5.07 7.83
CA VAL A 153 5.91 -5.15 7.34
C VAL A 153 6.76 -4.01 7.91
N TYR A 154 6.25 -2.80 7.94
CA TYR A 154 6.97 -1.64 8.50
C TYR A 154 7.15 -1.76 10.01
N GLY A 155 6.14 -2.25 10.74
CA GLY A 155 6.21 -2.47 12.17
C GLY A 155 7.18 -3.58 12.60
N ARG A 156 7.53 -4.51 11.70
CA ARG A 156 8.55 -5.56 11.95
C ARG A 156 9.99 -5.08 11.69
N THR A 157 10.15 -3.99 10.98
CA THR A 157 11.46 -3.48 10.51
C THR A 157 12.03 -2.43 11.48
N ILE A 158 11.19 -1.88 12.35
CA ILE A 158 11.54 -0.95 13.41
C ILE A 158 11.59 -1.70 14.74
#